data_48652bfc3768fde53cbce47e2497e471
#
_entry.id   48652bfc3768fde53cbce47e2497e471
#
_cell.length_a   1.000
_cell.length_b   1.000
_cell.length_c   1.000
_cell.angle_alpha   90.00
_cell.angle_beta   90.00
_cell.angle_gamma   90.00
#
_symmetry.space_group_name_H-M   'P 1'
#
loop_
_entity.id
_entity.type
_entity.pdbx_description
1 polymer ?
#
loop_
_entity_poly.entity_id
_entity_poly.type
_entity_poly.pdbx_seq_one_letter_code
_entity_poly.pdbx_strand_id
1 'polypeptide(L)'
;MPEPLLELNGVSKSFWGIQALDNVDMNVYAGEIHAITGENGAGKSTLMKIIAVDETPDTGSIRFRGRAVVMIHQELLPFDNLTAGENIFMGREPCRWIPGWIDRDRRDREAAEYLGQLGVAIDPRVRMGDLTIAEKQSVEIAKTLIRRADLVIMDEPTSALSDRESEALFRIIADLKKRGTAVLYISHRLQEIFRVAETITVMRDGRRIATRPAVEFDEDSLIAMMVGRTLDRSSVKQSFSPGEEVLEVSGLSRPPCFKEISFTLHRGEILGLAGLMGAGRSEVASAIFGLVPARRGAILVNGRHVAVRSPAAALANGIGMVTEDRKEFGFVPNMSVKENITLSSLERFSWGPFIRSASETAAADEHIRRFDIRSAGSAQAVKFLSGGNQQKVALARALMAGPEILILDEPTRGIDVGAKAEIYSIIRDLARAGKAILLISSEMQEILSMSDRILVMREGTVVTELSPAATSPEEILRYAIPS
;
A
#
# COMPACT_ATOMS: atom_id res chain seq x y z
N MET A 1 38.96 -10.22 -0.22
CA MET A 1 37.57 -9.85 0.11
C MET A 1 36.92 -11.07 0.72
N PRO A 2 36.03 -10.96 1.71
CA PRO A 2 35.33 -12.12 2.22
C PRO A 2 34.55 -12.80 1.09
N GLU A 3 34.44 -14.12 1.14
CA GLU A 3 33.61 -14.86 0.18
C GLU A 3 32.12 -14.58 0.46
N PRO A 4 31.28 -14.34 -0.57
CA PRO A 4 29.86 -14.13 -0.37
C PRO A 4 29.17 -15.41 0.13
N LEU A 5 28.20 -15.26 1.06
CA LEU A 5 27.32 -16.32 1.53
C LEU A 5 26.35 -16.76 0.41
N LEU A 6 25.81 -15.76 -0.33
CA LEU A 6 24.95 -15.95 -1.49
C LEU A 6 25.53 -15.20 -2.68
N GLU A 7 25.61 -15.86 -3.82
CA GLU A 7 26.12 -15.31 -5.08
C GLU A 7 25.14 -15.65 -6.20
N LEU A 8 24.63 -14.62 -6.87
CA LEU A 8 23.81 -14.72 -8.07
C LEU A 8 24.59 -14.18 -9.25
N ASN A 9 24.64 -14.93 -10.33
CA ASN A 9 25.34 -14.56 -11.56
C ASN A 9 24.42 -14.72 -12.76
N GLY A 10 24.03 -13.62 -13.40
CA GLY A 10 23.26 -13.57 -14.63
C GLY A 10 21.87 -14.21 -14.53
N VAL A 11 21.22 -14.12 -13.37
CA VAL A 11 19.94 -14.79 -13.11
C VAL A 11 18.83 -14.13 -13.92
N SER A 12 18.16 -14.94 -14.78
CA SER A 12 17.00 -14.50 -15.56
C SER A 12 15.83 -15.46 -15.39
N LYS A 13 14.60 -14.92 -15.45
CA LYS A 13 13.35 -15.68 -15.34
C LYS A 13 12.25 -15.03 -16.14
N SER A 14 11.50 -15.85 -16.89
CA SER A 14 10.32 -15.42 -17.63
C SER A 14 9.10 -16.26 -17.25
N PHE A 15 7.93 -15.66 -17.25
CA PHE A 15 6.64 -16.35 -17.08
C PHE A 15 5.75 -16.01 -18.27
N TRP A 16 5.34 -17.01 -19.01
CA TRP A 16 4.42 -16.86 -20.17
C TRP A 16 4.81 -15.73 -21.14
N GLY A 17 6.13 -15.60 -21.40
CA GLY A 17 6.67 -14.58 -22.32
C GLY A 17 6.91 -13.21 -21.68
N ILE A 18 6.62 -13.04 -20.40
CA ILE A 18 6.95 -11.80 -19.66
C ILE A 18 8.25 -12.00 -18.89
N GLN A 19 9.24 -11.17 -19.17
CA GLN A 19 10.51 -11.17 -18.45
C GLN A 19 10.32 -10.62 -17.04
N ALA A 20 10.46 -11.48 -16.03
CA ALA A 20 10.36 -11.09 -14.63
C ALA A 20 11.72 -10.73 -14.02
N LEU A 21 12.80 -11.39 -14.47
CA LEU A 21 14.18 -11.07 -14.12
C LEU A 21 15.05 -11.12 -15.38
N ASP A 22 15.94 -10.17 -15.53
CA ASP A 22 16.84 -10.07 -16.69
C ASP A 22 18.27 -9.79 -16.24
N ASN A 23 19.11 -10.83 -16.29
CA ASN A 23 20.55 -10.80 -16.04
C ASN A 23 20.90 -10.16 -14.68
N VAL A 24 20.33 -10.67 -13.59
CA VAL A 24 20.53 -10.13 -12.24
C VAL A 24 21.75 -10.76 -11.59
N ASP A 25 22.70 -9.90 -11.19
CA ASP A 25 23.86 -10.26 -10.35
C ASP A 25 23.68 -9.68 -8.95
N MET A 26 23.99 -10.44 -7.92
CA MET A 26 23.93 -9.97 -6.53
C MET A 26 24.81 -10.82 -5.62
N ASN A 27 25.48 -10.19 -4.67
CA ASN A 27 26.23 -10.85 -3.62
C ASN A 27 25.69 -10.44 -2.25
N VAL A 28 25.59 -11.40 -1.34
CA VAL A 28 25.21 -11.16 0.07
C VAL A 28 26.25 -11.84 0.96
N TYR A 29 26.67 -11.14 2.01
CA TYR A 29 27.72 -11.62 2.90
C TYR A 29 27.14 -12.09 4.24
N ALA A 30 27.84 -12.95 4.95
CA ALA A 30 27.43 -13.43 6.26
C ALA A 30 27.32 -12.26 7.25
N GLY A 31 26.21 -12.20 7.99
CA GLY A 31 25.95 -11.13 8.94
C GLY A 31 25.65 -9.76 8.32
N GLU A 32 25.36 -9.70 7.01
CA GLU A 32 24.95 -8.49 6.31
C GLU A 32 23.44 -8.32 6.35
N ILE A 33 22.96 -7.08 6.58
CA ILE A 33 21.58 -6.72 6.33
C ILE A 33 21.52 -6.01 4.97
N HIS A 34 21.04 -6.75 3.96
CA HIS A 34 20.97 -6.29 2.59
C HIS A 34 19.53 -5.99 2.20
N ALA A 35 19.21 -4.73 1.96
CA ALA A 35 17.87 -4.36 1.50
C ALA A 35 17.73 -4.49 -0.01
N ILE A 36 16.56 -4.97 -0.45
CA ILE A 36 16.17 -4.97 -1.85
C ILE A 36 14.93 -4.12 -2.00
N THR A 37 15.03 -3.07 -2.83
CA THR A 37 13.95 -2.13 -3.08
C THR A 37 13.70 -1.96 -4.58
N GLY A 38 12.54 -1.41 -4.93
CA GLY A 38 12.11 -1.20 -6.31
C GLY A 38 10.59 -1.18 -6.39
N GLU A 39 10.05 -0.79 -7.53
CA GLU A 39 8.60 -0.76 -7.77
C GLU A 39 7.96 -2.16 -7.71
N ASN A 40 6.62 -2.19 -7.60
CA ASN A 40 5.88 -3.43 -7.78
C ASN A 40 6.03 -3.91 -9.23
N GLY A 41 6.35 -5.20 -9.39
CA GLY A 41 6.71 -5.75 -10.70
C GLY A 41 8.18 -5.63 -11.06
N ALA A 42 9.03 -4.99 -10.24
CA ALA A 42 10.48 -4.92 -10.46
C ALA A 42 11.21 -6.27 -10.38
N GLY A 43 10.50 -7.37 -10.09
CA GLY A 43 11.07 -8.71 -10.00
C GLY A 43 11.51 -9.14 -8.60
N LYS A 44 11.34 -8.32 -7.56
CA LYS A 44 11.81 -8.61 -6.19
C LYS A 44 11.29 -9.97 -5.66
N SER A 45 9.99 -10.17 -5.67
CA SER A 45 9.38 -11.42 -5.16
C SER A 45 9.77 -12.65 -6.00
N THR A 46 9.99 -12.50 -7.30
CA THR A 46 10.52 -13.57 -8.15
C THR A 46 11.94 -13.92 -7.75
N LEU A 47 12.79 -12.90 -7.52
CA LEU A 47 14.16 -13.09 -7.08
C LEU A 47 14.21 -13.82 -5.72
N MET A 48 13.32 -13.44 -4.78
CA MET A 48 13.24 -14.09 -3.47
C MET A 48 12.82 -15.54 -3.55
N LYS A 49 11.80 -15.86 -4.36
CA LYS A 49 11.37 -17.25 -4.60
C LYS A 49 12.49 -18.11 -5.18
N ILE A 50 13.29 -17.53 -6.07
CA ILE A 50 14.47 -18.22 -6.65
C ILE A 50 15.54 -18.45 -5.57
N ILE A 51 15.83 -17.46 -4.71
CA ILE A 51 16.79 -17.61 -3.61
C ILE A 51 16.28 -18.61 -2.55
N ALA A 52 14.97 -18.62 -2.29
CA ALA A 52 14.33 -19.58 -1.37
C ALA A 52 14.20 -21.01 -1.96
N VAL A 53 14.57 -21.20 -3.23
CA VAL A 53 14.45 -22.47 -3.98
C VAL A 53 12.99 -22.87 -4.24
N ASP A 54 12.05 -21.95 -4.15
CA ASP A 54 10.64 -22.16 -4.52
C ASP A 54 10.42 -22.07 -6.04
N GLU A 55 11.36 -21.42 -6.76
CA GLU A 55 11.39 -21.27 -8.21
C GLU A 55 12.79 -21.53 -8.76
N THR A 56 12.86 -22.00 -10.01
CA THR A 56 14.13 -22.19 -10.71
C THR A 56 14.36 -21.08 -11.72
N PRO A 57 15.60 -20.52 -11.85
CA PRO A 57 15.92 -19.57 -12.90
C PRO A 57 15.91 -20.25 -14.26
N ASP A 58 15.61 -19.49 -15.33
CA ASP A 58 15.71 -19.98 -16.71
C ASP A 58 17.15 -19.96 -17.20
N THR A 59 17.94 -18.95 -16.77
CA THR A 59 19.39 -18.84 -17.04
C THR A 59 20.12 -18.27 -15.82
N GLY A 60 21.44 -18.38 -15.85
CA GLY A 60 22.31 -17.92 -14.76
C GLY A 60 22.58 -19.01 -13.71
N SER A 61 23.22 -18.62 -12.62
CA SER A 61 23.57 -19.55 -11.54
C SER A 61 23.41 -18.91 -10.18
N ILE A 62 23.08 -19.74 -9.19
CA ILE A 62 22.95 -19.36 -7.79
C ILE A 62 23.87 -20.26 -6.96
N ARG A 63 24.69 -19.65 -6.14
CA ARG A 63 25.57 -20.34 -5.22
C ARG A 63 25.30 -19.89 -3.79
N PHE A 64 24.80 -20.79 -2.96
CA PHE A 64 24.58 -20.57 -1.54
C PHE A 64 25.56 -21.43 -0.74
N ARG A 65 26.33 -20.80 0.15
CA ARG A 65 27.36 -21.45 0.98
C ARG A 65 26.88 -21.71 2.41
N GLY A 66 25.64 -21.36 2.72
CA GLY A 66 25.02 -21.64 4.01
C GLY A 66 24.33 -23.00 4.08
N ARG A 67 23.75 -23.31 5.23
CA ARG A 67 23.03 -24.57 5.51
C ARG A 67 21.53 -24.44 5.26
N ALA A 68 20.96 -23.28 5.57
CA ALA A 68 19.51 -23.05 5.51
C ALA A 68 19.18 -21.61 5.12
N VAL A 69 18.21 -21.50 4.22
CA VAL A 69 17.50 -20.25 3.90
C VAL A 69 16.08 -20.35 4.49
N VAL A 70 15.60 -19.29 5.11
CA VAL A 70 14.22 -19.20 5.60
C VAL A 70 13.60 -17.93 5.06
N MET A 71 12.37 -18.03 4.54
CA MET A 71 11.62 -16.90 4.01
C MET A 71 10.37 -16.62 4.85
N ILE A 72 10.18 -15.37 5.20
CA ILE A 72 8.93 -14.82 5.73
C ILE A 72 8.21 -14.20 4.56
N HIS A 73 7.07 -14.78 4.17
CA HIS A 73 6.28 -14.33 3.03
C HIS A 73 5.41 -13.12 3.38
N GLN A 74 5.13 -12.29 2.38
CA GLN A 74 4.20 -11.15 2.50
C GLN A 74 2.77 -11.62 2.80
N GLU A 75 2.31 -12.70 2.14
CA GLU A 75 1.04 -13.35 2.47
C GLU A 75 1.29 -14.47 3.48
N LEU A 76 0.67 -14.33 4.65
CA LEU A 76 0.76 -15.33 5.70
C LEU A 76 -0.07 -16.56 5.30
N LEU A 77 0.53 -17.73 5.37
CA LEU A 77 -0.13 -19.01 5.13
C LEU A 77 -0.08 -19.89 6.39
N PRO A 78 -0.64 -19.42 7.52
CA PRO A 78 -0.63 -20.20 8.75
C PRO A 78 -1.63 -21.37 8.67
N PHE A 79 -1.40 -22.39 9.48
CA PHE A 79 -2.37 -23.43 9.70
C PHE A 79 -3.38 -22.96 10.77
N ASP A 80 -4.47 -22.37 10.34
CA ASP A 80 -5.47 -21.75 11.23
C ASP A 80 -6.08 -22.72 12.26
N ASN A 81 -6.13 -24.02 11.94
CA ASN A 81 -6.64 -25.07 12.85
C ASN A 81 -5.66 -25.48 13.95
N LEU A 82 -4.39 -25.12 13.81
CA LEU A 82 -3.34 -25.43 14.79
C LEU A 82 -3.11 -24.26 15.73
N THR A 83 -2.52 -24.55 16.88
CA THR A 83 -2.14 -23.50 17.85
C THR A 83 -0.91 -22.72 17.38
N ALA A 84 -0.67 -21.55 17.97
CA ALA A 84 0.53 -20.75 17.71
C ALA A 84 1.81 -21.56 17.97
N GLY A 85 1.87 -22.29 19.08
CA GLY A 85 3.00 -23.16 19.40
C GLY A 85 3.21 -24.28 18.40
N GLU A 86 2.14 -24.88 17.86
CA GLU A 86 2.21 -25.89 16.81
C GLU A 86 2.69 -25.32 15.49
N ASN A 87 2.23 -24.11 15.11
CA ASN A 87 2.72 -23.42 13.92
C ASN A 87 4.22 -23.08 14.02
N ILE A 88 4.67 -22.58 15.19
CA ILE A 88 6.07 -22.20 15.42
C ILE A 88 7.00 -23.42 15.28
N PHE A 89 6.62 -24.56 15.85
CA PHE A 89 7.46 -25.76 15.89
C PHE A 89 7.19 -26.76 14.77
N MET A 90 6.33 -26.45 13.81
CA MET A 90 5.96 -27.38 12.75
C MET A 90 7.17 -27.99 12.05
N GLY A 91 7.20 -29.34 12.05
CA GLY A 91 8.30 -30.15 11.51
C GLY A 91 9.58 -30.15 12.36
N ARG A 92 9.54 -29.57 13.57
CA ARG A 92 10.65 -29.52 14.55
C ARG A 92 10.16 -29.63 15.98
N GLU A 93 9.06 -30.33 16.17
CA GLU A 93 8.45 -30.52 17.47
C GLU A 93 9.44 -31.18 18.46
N PRO A 94 9.61 -30.59 19.66
CA PRO A 94 10.42 -31.24 20.68
C PRO A 94 9.79 -32.55 21.08
N CYS A 95 10.56 -33.65 20.96
CA CYS A 95 10.11 -34.97 21.31
C CYS A 95 10.61 -35.37 22.71
N ARG A 96 9.82 -36.17 23.42
CA ARG A 96 10.24 -36.87 24.62
C ARG A 96 11.27 -37.97 24.26
N TRP A 97 11.77 -38.65 25.25
CA TRP A 97 12.73 -39.77 25.07
C TRP A 97 12.19 -40.90 24.16
N ILE A 98 10.85 -40.99 23.97
CA ILE A 98 10.24 -41.95 23.04
C ILE A 98 10.08 -41.22 21.68
N PRO A 99 10.67 -41.72 20.57
CA PRO A 99 10.50 -41.16 19.22
C PRO A 99 9.01 -41.05 18.83
N GLY A 100 8.61 -39.91 18.32
CA GLY A 100 7.23 -39.61 17.90
C GLY A 100 6.30 -39.09 19.00
N TRP A 101 6.74 -39.03 20.25
CA TRP A 101 5.95 -38.45 21.35
C TRP A 101 6.36 -36.98 21.54
N ILE A 102 5.51 -36.07 21.09
CA ILE A 102 5.74 -34.64 21.20
C ILE A 102 5.67 -34.19 22.66
N ASP A 103 6.67 -33.45 23.12
CA ASP A 103 6.67 -32.79 24.42
C ASP A 103 5.96 -31.41 24.29
N ARG A 104 4.65 -31.46 24.51
CA ARG A 104 3.79 -30.26 24.36
C ARG A 104 4.15 -29.17 25.35
N ASP A 105 4.48 -29.49 26.57
CA ASP A 105 4.79 -28.52 27.62
C ASP A 105 6.12 -27.80 27.32
N ARG A 106 7.09 -28.54 26.80
CA ARG A 106 8.36 -27.97 26.33
C ARG A 106 8.15 -27.11 25.10
N ARG A 107 7.37 -27.57 24.14
CA ARG A 107 7.02 -26.79 22.94
C ARG A 107 6.38 -25.46 23.29
N ASP A 108 5.33 -25.47 24.13
CA ASP A 108 4.57 -24.28 24.46
C ASP A 108 5.42 -23.28 25.28
N ARG A 109 6.28 -23.77 26.17
CA ARG A 109 7.21 -22.94 26.93
C ARG A 109 8.26 -22.28 26.02
N GLU A 110 8.93 -23.06 25.17
CA GLU A 110 9.90 -22.51 24.22
C GLU A 110 9.23 -21.54 23.22
N ALA A 111 8.00 -21.83 22.74
CA ALA A 111 7.23 -20.91 21.90
C ALA A 111 6.96 -19.58 22.60
N ALA A 112 6.56 -19.61 23.88
CA ALA A 112 6.35 -18.39 24.66
C ALA A 112 7.63 -17.56 24.81
N GLU A 113 8.81 -18.20 24.94
CA GLU A 113 10.10 -17.51 25.00
C GLU A 113 10.40 -16.78 23.69
N TYR A 114 10.18 -17.40 22.53
CA TYR A 114 10.39 -16.75 21.23
C TYR A 114 9.39 -15.60 20.96
N LEU A 115 8.12 -15.78 21.32
CA LEU A 115 7.11 -14.72 21.25
C LEU A 115 7.43 -13.56 22.20
N GLY A 116 7.94 -13.88 23.40
CA GLY A 116 8.40 -12.89 24.35
C GLY A 116 9.59 -12.06 23.84
N GLN A 117 10.50 -12.63 23.05
CA GLN A 117 11.59 -11.87 22.40
C GLN A 117 11.07 -10.82 21.41
N LEU A 118 9.90 -11.08 20.78
CA LEU A 118 9.21 -10.14 19.90
C LEU A 118 8.40 -9.09 20.68
N GLY A 119 8.35 -9.18 22.01
CA GLY A 119 7.58 -8.28 22.86
C GLY A 119 6.07 -8.46 22.77
N VAL A 120 5.60 -9.60 22.24
CA VAL A 120 4.18 -9.95 22.12
C VAL A 120 3.79 -10.98 23.18
N ALA A 121 2.65 -10.77 23.83
CA ALA A 121 2.11 -11.65 24.86
C ALA A 121 1.01 -12.54 24.26
N ILE A 122 1.39 -13.52 23.42
CA ILE A 122 0.49 -14.50 22.83
C ILE A 122 0.64 -15.82 23.63
N ASP A 123 -0.48 -16.40 24.09
CA ASP A 123 -0.46 -17.75 24.63
C ASP A 123 -0.23 -18.74 23.47
N PRO A 124 0.85 -19.55 23.51
CA PRO A 124 1.14 -20.54 22.47
C PRO A 124 0.03 -21.57 22.22
N ARG A 125 -0.93 -21.68 23.11
CA ARG A 125 -2.07 -22.61 23.02
C ARG A 125 -3.27 -22.04 22.25
N VAL A 126 -3.30 -20.74 21.96
CA VAL A 126 -4.35 -20.11 21.16
C VAL A 126 -4.25 -20.60 19.71
N ARG A 127 -5.40 -20.85 19.07
CA ARG A 127 -5.43 -21.24 17.66
C ARG A 127 -5.03 -20.06 16.77
N MET A 128 -4.30 -20.35 15.71
CA MET A 128 -3.92 -19.33 14.73
C MET A 128 -5.12 -18.60 14.14
N GLY A 129 -6.23 -19.31 13.91
CA GLY A 129 -7.46 -18.71 13.37
C GLY A 129 -8.05 -17.58 14.23
N ASP A 130 -7.82 -17.64 15.55
CA ASP A 130 -8.35 -16.68 16.53
C ASP A 130 -7.43 -15.46 16.72
N LEU A 131 -6.24 -15.47 16.13
CA LEU A 131 -5.26 -14.38 16.21
C LEU A 131 -5.54 -13.29 15.18
N THR A 132 -5.21 -12.06 15.54
CA THR A 132 -5.17 -10.92 14.60
C THR A 132 -4.06 -11.11 13.56
N ILE A 133 -4.11 -10.36 12.46
CA ILE A 133 -3.09 -10.42 11.39
C ILE A 133 -1.70 -10.10 11.94
N ALA A 134 -1.57 -9.09 12.81
CA ALA A 134 -0.31 -8.71 13.44
C ALA A 134 0.25 -9.82 14.35
N GLU A 135 -0.62 -10.49 15.14
CA GLU A 135 -0.22 -11.62 15.97
C GLU A 135 0.22 -12.82 15.13
N LYS A 136 -0.50 -13.13 14.04
CA LYS A 136 -0.12 -14.17 13.07
C LYS A 136 1.27 -13.89 12.48
N GLN A 137 1.56 -12.66 12.15
CA GLN A 137 2.87 -12.24 11.62
C GLN A 137 3.97 -12.43 12.67
N SER A 138 3.69 -12.08 13.92
CA SER A 138 4.62 -12.32 15.03
C SER A 138 4.93 -13.81 15.23
N VAL A 139 3.94 -14.69 15.06
CA VAL A 139 4.12 -16.14 15.10
C VAL A 139 5.03 -16.64 13.96
N GLU A 140 4.84 -16.15 12.73
CA GLU A 140 5.71 -16.51 11.60
C GLU A 140 7.16 -16.02 11.79
N ILE A 141 7.36 -14.83 12.38
CA ILE A 141 8.69 -14.35 12.74
C ILE A 141 9.31 -15.26 13.81
N ALA A 142 8.57 -15.62 14.86
CA ALA A 142 9.05 -16.54 15.91
C ALA A 142 9.46 -17.92 15.35
N LYS A 143 8.70 -18.46 14.41
CA LYS A 143 9.00 -19.70 13.66
C LYS A 143 10.35 -19.61 12.93
N THR A 144 10.70 -18.43 12.42
CA THR A 144 11.97 -18.19 11.74
C THR A 144 13.16 -18.28 12.70
N LEU A 145 13.00 -17.76 13.93
CA LEU A 145 14.07 -17.75 14.94
C LEU A 145 14.53 -19.14 15.35
N ILE A 146 13.60 -20.11 15.38
CA ILE A 146 13.90 -21.50 15.74
C ILE A 146 14.76 -22.21 14.68
N ARG A 147 14.65 -21.80 13.42
CA ARG A 147 15.26 -22.49 12.28
C ARG A 147 16.77 -22.31 12.17
N ARG A 148 17.39 -21.39 12.94
CA ARG A 148 18.84 -21.10 12.92
C ARG A 148 19.38 -21.01 11.50
N ALA A 149 18.69 -20.21 10.64
CA ALA A 149 19.06 -20.02 9.25
C ALA A 149 20.35 -19.20 9.13
N ASP A 150 21.16 -19.48 8.10
CA ASP A 150 22.30 -18.65 7.74
C ASP A 150 21.86 -17.42 6.93
N LEU A 151 20.72 -17.53 6.23
CA LEU A 151 20.07 -16.47 5.47
C LEU A 151 18.57 -16.41 5.80
N VAL A 152 18.08 -15.24 6.18
CA VAL A 152 16.66 -14.96 6.40
C VAL A 152 16.19 -13.94 5.37
N ILE A 153 15.14 -14.28 4.63
CA ILE A 153 14.46 -13.38 3.70
C ILE A 153 13.21 -12.86 4.37
N MET A 154 13.04 -11.56 4.42
CA MET A 154 11.88 -10.87 5.00
C MET A 154 11.21 -10.02 3.93
N ASP A 155 10.03 -10.44 3.46
CA ASP A 155 9.26 -9.73 2.43
C ASP A 155 8.15 -8.91 3.09
N GLU A 156 8.35 -7.59 3.18
CA GLU A 156 7.47 -6.60 3.82
C GLU A 156 7.03 -6.97 5.25
N PRO A 157 7.95 -7.32 6.16
CA PRO A 157 7.61 -7.93 7.44
C PRO A 157 6.89 -6.99 8.42
N THR A 158 6.84 -5.69 8.14
CA THR A 158 6.20 -4.66 8.99
C THR A 158 4.82 -4.24 8.50
N SER A 159 4.33 -4.80 7.39
CA SER A 159 3.10 -4.34 6.72
C SER A 159 1.85 -4.37 7.60
N ALA A 160 1.79 -5.29 8.59
CA ALA A 160 0.68 -5.44 9.53
C ALA A 160 1.07 -5.18 11.00
N LEU A 161 2.33 -4.77 11.26
CA LEU A 161 2.84 -4.53 12.61
C LEU A 161 2.61 -3.09 13.05
N SER A 162 2.34 -2.91 14.35
CA SER A 162 2.39 -1.62 15.01
C SER A 162 3.84 -1.10 15.10
N ASP A 163 4.03 0.19 15.38
CA ASP A 163 5.36 0.79 15.56
C ASP A 163 6.17 0.08 16.64
N ARG A 164 5.53 -0.29 17.76
CA ARG A 164 6.17 -1.02 18.86
C ARG A 164 6.67 -2.41 18.45
N GLU A 165 5.88 -3.14 17.67
CA GLU A 165 6.24 -4.46 17.15
C GLU A 165 7.32 -4.35 16.08
N SER A 166 7.27 -3.33 15.23
CA SER A 166 8.31 -3.02 14.24
C SER A 166 9.65 -2.72 14.93
N GLU A 167 9.65 -1.96 16.02
CA GLU A 167 10.83 -1.71 16.86
C GLU A 167 11.42 -3.01 17.45
N ALA A 168 10.57 -3.92 17.88
CA ALA A 168 11.01 -5.22 18.39
C ALA A 168 11.63 -6.06 17.25
N LEU A 169 11.03 -6.05 16.05
CA LEU A 169 11.56 -6.73 14.87
C LEU A 169 12.95 -6.19 14.50
N PHE A 170 13.14 -4.86 14.48
CA PHE A 170 14.44 -4.27 14.14
C PHE A 170 15.55 -4.66 15.13
N ARG A 171 15.22 -4.80 16.43
CA ARG A 171 16.15 -5.34 17.42
C ARG A 171 16.53 -6.79 17.13
N ILE A 172 15.57 -7.62 16.73
CA ILE A 172 15.82 -9.00 16.34
C ILE A 172 16.69 -9.10 15.10
N ILE A 173 16.44 -8.28 14.08
CA ILE A 173 17.28 -8.21 12.87
C ILE A 173 18.72 -7.87 13.25
N ALA A 174 18.92 -6.90 14.14
CA ALA A 174 20.25 -6.55 14.65
C ALA A 174 20.91 -7.71 15.41
N ASP A 175 20.15 -8.50 16.18
CA ASP A 175 20.68 -9.67 16.90
C ASP A 175 20.97 -10.85 15.96
N LEU A 176 20.18 -11.08 14.91
CA LEU A 176 20.47 -12.06 13.87
C LEU A 176 21.82 -11.72 13.20
N LYS A 177 22.02 -10.46 12.81
CA LYS A 177 23.29 -9.97 12.28
C LYS A 177 24.47 -10.27 13.20
N LYS A 178 24.38 -9.96 14.51
CA LYS A 178 25.45 -10.23 15.48
C LYS A 178 25.81 -11.71 15.57
N ARG A 179 24.85 -12.61 15.27
CA ARG A 179 25.06 -14.06 15.21
C ARG A 179 25.63 -14.57 13.89
N GLY A 180 25.89 -13.65 12.93
CA GLY A 180 26.42 -13.95 11.60
C GLY A 180 25.34 -14.37 10.59
N THR A 181 24.05 -14.30 10.93
CA THR A 181 22.95 -14.55 10.00
C THR A 181 22.81 -13.36 9.06
N ALA A 182 22.79 -13.62 7.76
CA ALA A 182 22.47 -12.61 6.75
C ALA A 182 20.94 -12.39 6.67
N VAL A 183 20.54 -11.15 6.42
CA VAL A 183 19.13 -10.78 6.25
C VAL A 183 18.93 -10.08 4.92
N LEU A 184 18.08 -10.65 4.05
CA LEU A 184 17.53 -9.95 2.89
C LEU A 184 16.23 -9.28 3.31
N TYR A 185 16.22 -7.95 3.32
CA TYR A 185 15.10 -7.15 3.79
C TYR A 185 14.41 -6.45 2.63
N ILE A 186 13.15 -6.79 2.37
CA ILE A 186 12.37 -6.15 1.32
C ILE A 186 11.33 -5.26 1.99
N SER A 187 11.35 -3.99 1.63
CA SER A 187 10.34 -3.01 2.05
C SER A 187 10.18 -1.95 0.97
N HIS A 188 9.00 -1.38 0.89
CA HIS A 188 8.73 -0.17 0.14
C HIS A 188 8.80 1.08 1.03
N ARG A 189 8.97 0.92 2.35
CA ARG A 189 9.12 2.00 3.34
C ARG A 189 10.58 2.40 3.44
N LEU A 190 10.95 3.50 2.80
CA LEU A 190 12.34 3.95 2.74
C LEU A 190 12.96 4.19 4.11
N GLN A 191 12.19 4.73 5.05
CA GLN A 191 12.64 4.96 6.43
C GLN A 191 13.11 3.68 7.12
N GLU A 192 12.43 2.54 6.88
CA GLU A 192 12.82 1.25 7.41
C GLU A 192 14.12 0.77 6.77
N ILE A 193 14.24 0.91 5.43
CA ILE A 193 15.44 0.53 4.67
C ILE A 193 16.66 1.27 5.19
N PHE A 194 16.61 2.60 5.27
CA PHE A 194 17.72 3.42 5.78
C PHE A 194 18.06 3.14 7.24
N ARG A 195 17.11 2.64 8.01
CA ARG A 195 17.30 2.31 9.41
C ARG A 195 18.04 0.99 9.64
N VAL A 196 17.75 -0.02 8.83
CA VAL A 196 18.23 -1.40 9.10
C VAL A 196 19.32 -1.85 8.14
N ALA A 197 19.32 -1.37 6.88
CA ALA A 197 20.19 -1.90 5.84
C ALA A 197 21.61 -1.32 5.89
N GLU A 198 22.58 -2.17 5.54
CA GLU A 198 23.97 -1.78 5.29
C GLU A 198 24.24 -1.60 3.80
N THR A 199 23.65 -2.46 2.99
CA THR A 199 23.70 -2.44 1.54
C THR A 199 22.29 -2.38 0.98
N ILE A 200 22.09 -1.61 -0.08
CA ILE A 200 20.82 -1.51 -0.80
C ILE A 200 21.03 -1.91 -2.25
N THR A 201 20.24 -2.85 -2.72
CA THR A 201 20.07 -3.16 -4.13
C THR A 201 18.77 -2.58 -4.65
N VAL A 202 18.85 -1.75 -5.68
CA VAL A 202 17.70 -1.19 -6.39
C VAL A 202 17.40 -2.06 -7.60
N MET A 203 16.16 -2.53 -7.69
CA MET A 203 15.64 -3.27 -8.85
C MET A 203 14.59 -2.45 -9.60
N ARG A 204 14.61 -2.55 -10.93
CA ARG A 204 13.60 -1.96 -11.81
C ARG A 204 13.50 -2.78 -13.10
N ASP A 205 12.28 -3.03 -13.56
CA ASP A 205 11.97 -3.77 -14.80
C ASP A 205 12.72 -5.11 -14.91
N GLY A 206 12.81 -5.85 -13.79
CA GLY A 206 13.50 -7.15 -13.71
C GLY A 206 15.02 -7.07 -13.64
N ARG A 207 15.61 -5.88 -13.62
CA ARG A 207 17.06 -5.67 -13.63
C ARG A 207 17.57 -5.03 -12.34
N ARG A 208 18.82 -5.34 -12.00
CA ARG A 208 19.56 -4.61 -10.97
C ARG A 208 20.04 -3.27 -11.52
N ILE A 209 19.58 -2.18 -10.94
CA ILE A 209 19.98 -0.82 -11.32
C ILE A 209 21.26 -0.40 -10.60
N ALA A 210 21.31 -0.63 -9.29
CA ALA A 210 22.47 -0.30 -8.45
C ALA A 210 22.53 -1.23 -7.24
N THR A 211 23.73 -1.49 -6.74
CA THR A 211 23.98 -2.06 -5.41
C THR A 211 25.08 -1.24 -4.77
N ARG A 212 24.81 -0.60 -3.62
CA ARG A 212 25.74 0.28 -2.90
C ARG A 212 25.51 0.21 -1.39
N PRO A 213 26.48 0.63 -0.57
CA PRO A 213 26.26 0.91 0.84
C PRO A 213 25.09 1.88 1.06
N ALA A 214 24.28 1.63 2.08
CA ALA A 214 23.09 2.44 2.37
C ALA A 214 23.43 3.92 2.60
N VAL A 215 24.61 4.20 3.16
CA VAL A 215 25.11 5.57 3.42
C VAL A 215 25.41 6.39 2.15
N GLU A 216 25.48 5.74 0.99
CA GLU A 216 25.71 6.41 -0.30
C GLU A 216 24.40 6.82 -0.99
N PHE A 217 23.26 6.45 -0.42
CA PHE A 217 21.95 6.84 -0.93
C PHE A 217 21.35 7.94 -0.05
N ASP A 218 20.70 8.89 -0.68
CA ASP A 218 19.67 9.70 -0.07
C ASP A 218 18.29 9.25 -0.58
N GLU A 219 17.23 9.71 0.07
CA GLU A 219 15.86 9.31 -0.25
C GLU A 219 15.49 9.65 -1.70
N ASP A 220 15.90 10.83 -2.18
CA ASP A 220 15.56 11.32 -3.52
C ASP A 220 16.28 10.52 -4.61
N SER A 221 17.58 10.21 -4.43
CA SER A 221 18.34 9.39 -5.36
C SER A 221 17.82 7.95 -5.41
N LEU A 222 17.44 7.40 -4.26
CA LEU A 222 16.89 6.05 -4.18
C LEU A 222 15.55 5.97 -4.94
N ILE A 223 14.65 6.92 -4.72
CA ILE A 223 13.37 7.02 -5.43
C ILE A 223 13.61 7.22 -6.93
N ALA A 224 14.51 8.11 -7.33
CA ALA A 224 14.83 8.35 -8.75
C ALA A 224 15.32 7.08 -9.46
N MET A 225 16.15 6.25 -8.80
CA MET A 225 16.61 4.96 -9.35
C MET A 225 15.49 3.93 -9.41
N MET A 226 14.59 3.89 -8.43
CA MET A 226 13.44 2.98 -8.40
C MET A 226 12.47 3.29 -9.53
N VAL A 227 12.10 4.58 -9.70
CA VAL A 227 11.07 5.06 -10.64
C VAL A 227 11.64 5.28 -12.05
N GLY A 228 12.95 5.51 -12.18
CA GLY A 228 13.60 5.81 -13.47
C GLY A 228 13.34 7.22 -14.01
N ARG A 229 12.71 8.07 -13.22
CA ARG A 229 12.50 9.50 -13.50
C ARG A 229 12.88 10.28 -12.26
N THR A 230 13.56 11.41 -12.43
CA THR A 230 13.67 12.39 -11.34
C THR A 230 12.26 12.83 -10.96
N LEU A 231 11.86 12.57 -9.72
CA LEU A 231 10.63 13.17 -9.20
C LEU A 231 10.87 14.68 -9.22
N ASP A 232 10.17 15.36 -10.12
CA ASP A 232 10.23 16.82 -10.20
C ASP A 232 9.47 17.40 -9.00
N ARG A 233 10.12 17.36 -7.81
CA ARG A 233 9.64 18.06 -6.61
C ARG A 233 9.64 19.59 -6.80
N SER A 234 10.26 20.08 -7.87
CA SER A 234 10.38 21.48 -8.18
C SER A 234 9.20 22.05 -8.95
N SER A 235 8.10 21.30 -9.18
CA SER A 235 6.87 21.98 -9.56
C SER A 235 6.46 22.84 -8.36
N VAL A 236 7.09 24.02 -8.28
CA VAL A 236 6.69 25.15 -7.44
C VAL A 236 5.16 25.19 -7.52
N LYS A 237 4.49 24.93 -6.38
CA LYS A 237 3.05 25.17 -6.27
C LYS A 237 2.81 26.57 -6.80
N GLN A 238 2.23 26.68 -8.00
CA GLN A 238 1.67 27.96 -8.42
C GLN A 238 0.70 28.34 -7.30
N SER A 239 0.82 29.57 -6.80
CA SER A 239 -0.06 30.05 -5.75
C SER A 239 -1.51 29.79 -6.18
N PHE A 240 -2.19 28.90 -5.44
CA PHE A 240 -3.60 28.63 -5.67
C PHE A 240 -4.37 29.95 -5.49
N SER A 241 -5.07 30.36 -6.53
CA SER A 241 -6.05 31.42 -6.42
C SER A 241 -7.42 30.76 -6.41
N PRO A 242 -8.21 30.89 -5.33
CA PRO A 242 -9.52 30.28 -5.23
C PRO A 242 -10.36 30.60 -6.47
N GLY A 243 -10.79 29.56 -7.18
CA GLY A 243 -11.76 29.68 -8.26
C GLY A 243 -13.18 29.87 -7.72
N GLU A 244 -14.19 29.59 -8.55
CA GLU A 244 -15.59 29.57 -8.12
C GLU A 244 -15.80 28.47 -7.08
N GLU A 245 -16.62 28.74 -6.06
CA GLU A 245 -17.08 27.76 -5.11
C GLU A 245 -18.01 26.74 -5.78
N VAL A 246 -17.63 25.45 -5.74
CA VAL A 246 -18.39 24.38 -6.38
C VAL A 246 -19.04 23.42 -5.38
N LEU A 247 -18.51 23.34 -4.16
CA LEU A 247 -19.10 22.56 -3.07
C LEU A 247 -19.08 23.38 -1.79
N GLU A 248 -20.23 23.50 -1.15
CA GLU A 248 -20.37 23.97 0.23
C GLU A 248 -20.97 22.85 1.08
N VAL A 249 -20.30 22.54 2.17
CA VAL A 249 -20.76 21.63 3.21
C VAL A 249 -21.04 22.47 4.45
N SER A 250 -22.27 22.46 4.96
CA SER A 250 -22.71 23.32 6.05
C SER A 250 -23.35 22.51 7.19
N GLY A 251 -22.71 22.48 8.36
CA GLY A 251 -23.20 21.82 9.58
C GLY A 251 -23.45 20.33 9.45
N LEU A 252 -22.75 19.64 8.54
CA LEU A 252 -22.98 18.23 8.26
C LEU A 252 -22.69 17.39 9.50
N SER A 253 -23.65 16.53 9.90
CA SER A 253 -23.54 15.79 11.16
C SER A 253 -24.12 14.39 11.04
N ARG A 254 -23.39 13.41 11.61
CA ARG A 254 -23.80 12.01 11.80
C ARG A 254 -23.16 11.43 13.07
N PRO A 255 -23.67 11.77 14.25
CA PRO A 255 -23.17 11.16 15.48
C PRO A 255 -23.31 9.63 15.48
N PRO A 256 -22.34 8.86 16.04
CA PRO A 256 -21.15 9.35 16.75
C PRO A 256 -19.94 9.67 15.84
N CYS A 257 -20.02 9.44 14.52
CA CYS A 257 -18.89 9.49 13.62
C CYS A 257 -18.33 10.92 13.40
N PHE A 258 -19.23 11.91 13.16
CA PHE A 258 -18.82 13.29 12.98
C PHE A 258 -19.95 14.28 13.31
N LYS A 259 -19.57 15.54 13.60
CA LYS A 259 -20.49 16.59 14.04
C LYS A 259 -20.07 17.96 13.50
N GLU A 260 -21.07 18.72 12.99
CA GLU A 260 -20.95 20.14 12.59
C GLU A 260 -19.80 20.42 11.60
N ILE A 261 -19.58 19.52 10.63
CA ILE A 261 -18.57 19.68 9.59
C ILE A 261 -19.04 20.77 8.62
N SER A 262 -18.22 21.80 8.45
CA SER A 262 -18.45 22.88 7.49
C SER A 262 -17.18 23.26 6.78
N PHE A 263 -17.23 23.33 5.44
CA PHE A 263 -16.13 23.79 4.59
C PHE A 263 -16.62 24.09 3.18
N THR A 264 -15.81 24.80 2.40
CA THR A 264 -16.02 25.05 0.99
C THR A 264 -14.90 24.43 0.17
N LEU A 265 -15.21 24.06 -1.08
CA LEU A 265 -14.24 23.54 -2.06
C LEU A 265 -14.43 24.30 -3.38
N HIS A 266 -13.31 24.75 -3.95
CA HIS A 266 -13.31 25.61 -5.13
C HIS A 266 -12.87 24.85 -6.39
N ARG A 267 -13.24 25.38 -7.54
CA ARG A 267 -12.84 24.85 -8.83
C ARG A 267 -11.32 24.87 -8.98
N GLY A 268 -10.73 23.72 -9.32
CA GLY A 268 -9.29 23.56 -9.47
C GLY A 268 -8.52 23.41 -8.16
N GLU A 269 -9.21 23.35 -7.03
CA GLU A 269 -8.62 23.17 -5.69
C GLU A 269 -8.41 21.70 -5.35
N ILE A 270 -7.31 21.42 -4.66
CA ILE A 270 -7.10 20.18 -3.90
C ILE A 270 -7.17 20.51 -2.41
N LEU A 271 -8.31 20.23 -1.78
CA LEU A 271 -8.52 20.40 -0.34
C LEU A 271 -8.14 19.10 0.37
N GLY A 272 -7.12 19.14 1.22
CA GLY A 272 -6.69 18.01 2.03
C GLY A 272 -7.52 17.88 3.30
N LEU A 273 -7.94 16.67 3.63
CA LEU A 273 -8.60 16.34 4.91
C LEU A 273 -7.68 15.41 5.71
N ALA A 274 -6.96 15.99 6.67
CA ALA A 274 -6.00 15.32 7.54
C ALA A 274 -6.62 14.92 8.88
N GLY A 275 -6.00 13.96 9.58
CA GLY A 275 -6.41 13.51 10.91
C GLY A 275 -5.93 12.11 11.22
N LEU A 276 -6.02 11.68 12.47
CA LEU A 276 -5.70 10.31 12.86
C LEU A 276 -6.71 9.31 12.33
N MET A 277 -6.34 8.02 12.33
CA MET A 277 -7.26 6.93 12.04
C MET A 277 -8.46 6.99 13.01
N GLY A 278 -9.67 6.91 12.47
CA GLY A 278 -10.90 7.06 13.26
C GLY A 278 -11.34 8.50 13.54
N ALA A 279 -10.66 9.51 12.97
CA ALA A 279 -11.09 10.92 13.13
C ALA A 279 -12.39 11.29 12.40
N GLY A 280 -13.01 10.38 11.63
CA GLY A 280 -14.27 10.60 10.94
C GLY A 280 -14.15 11.08 9.49
N ARG A 281 -12.95 11.08 8.90
CA ARG A 281 -12.67 11.59 7.54
C ARG A 281 -13.44 10.84 6.45
N SER A 282 -13.29 9.51 6.40
CA SER A 282 -13.96 8.62 5.43
C SER A 282 -15.45 8.61 5.59
N GLU A 283 -15.94 8.80 6.83
CA GLU A 283 -17.37 8.92 7.13
C GLU A 283 -17.95 10.23 6.59
N VAL A 284 -17.20 11.34 6.64
CA VAL A 284 -17.58 12.62 6.01
C VAL A 284 -17.65 12.46 4.50
N ALA A 285 -16.62 11.87 3.87
CA ALA A 285 -16.59 11.57 2.44
C ALA A 285 -17.79 10.70 2.01
N SER A 286 -18.04 9.62 2.76
CA SER A 286 -19.17 8.71 2.55
C SER A 286 -20.51 9.42 2.66
N ALA A 287 -20.63 10.40 3.56
CA ALA A 287 -21.86 11.18 3.72
C ALA A 287 -22.07 12.16 2.55
N ILE A 288 -21.01 12.81 2.06
CA ILE A 288 -21.06 13.70 0.90
C ILE A 288 -21.38 12.91 -0.37
N PHE A 289 -20.89 11.69 -0.51
CA PHE A 289 -21.19 10.82 -1.64
C PHE A 289 -22.51 10.03 -1.50
N GLY A 290 -23.15 10.11 -0.34
CA GLY A 290 -24.45 9.44 -0.10
C GLY A 290 -24.38 7.93 0.10
N LEU A 291 -23.20 7.36 0.37
CA LEU A 291 -23.05 5.96 0.81
C LEU A 291 -23.71 5.76 2.18
N VAL A 292 -23.45 6.69 3.09
CA VAL A 292 -24.02 6.71 4.44
C VAL A 292 -24.51 8.14 4.72
N PRO A 293 -25.73 8.51 4.31
CA PRO A 293 -26.22 9.89 4.34
C PRO A 293 -26.13 10.54 5.72
N ALA A 294 -25.76 11.81 5.77
CA ALA A 294 -25.76 12.60 6.98
C ALA A 294 -27.19 12.74 7.58
N ARG A 295 -27.27 12.94 8.90
CA ARG A 295 -28.56 13.12 9.61
C ARG A 295 -28.98 14.58 9.67
N ARG A 296 -28.01 15.53 9.63
CA ARG A 296 -28.23 16.99 9.69
C ARG A 296 -27.21 17.68 8.81
N GLY A 297 -27.48 18.93 8.49
CA GLY A 297 -26.65 19.80 7.67
C GLY A 297 -27.13 19.87 6.23
N ALA A 298 -26.42 20.60 5.43
CA ALA A 298 -26.73 20.85 4.02
C ALA A 298 -25.49 20.64 3.14
N ILE A 299 -25.73 20.23 1.90
CA ILE A 299 -24.72 20.17 0.83
C ILE A 299 -25.25 21.03 -0.31
N LEU A 300 -24.42 21.97 -0.76
CA LEU A 300 -24.70 22.78 -1.93
C LEU A 300 -23.67 22.46 -3.00
N VAL A 301 -24.12 22.28 -4.22
CA VAL A 301 -23.26 22.12 -5.41
C VAL A 301 -23.57 23.26 -6.37
N ASN A 302 -22.56 24.04 -6.73
CA ASN A 302 -22.71 25.26 -7.54
C ASN A 302 -23.82 26.19 -7.00
N GLY A 303 -23.83 26.42 -5.67
CA GLY A 303 -24.80 27.25 -4.97
C GLY A 303 -26.22 26.68 -4.86
N ARG A 304 -26.47 25.44 -5.30
CA ARG A 304 -27.79 24.78 -5.22
C ARG A 304 -27.81 23.71 -4.16
N HIS A 305 -28.82 23.74 -3.29
CA HIS A 305 -29.04 22.67 -2.32
C HIS A 305 -29.29 21.33 -3.03
N VAL A 306 -28.55 20.29 -2.65
CA VAL A 306 -28.68 18.95 -3.19
C VAL A 306 -28.97 17.95 -2.09
N ALA A 307 -29.95 17.06 -2.32
CA ALA A 307 -30.28 15.99 -1.39
C ALA A 307 -29.51 14.73 -1.77
N VAL A 308 -28.31 14.54 -1.23
CA VAL A 308 -27.46 13.38 -1.51
C VAL A 308 -27.84 12.24 -0.57
N ARG A 309 -28.75 11.36 -1.01
CA ARG A 309 -29.22 10.19 -0.24
C ARG A 309 -28.74 8.85 -0.80
N SER A 310 -28.01 8.88 -1.91
CA SER A 310 -27.42 7.69 -2.56
C SER A 310 -26.26 8.10 -3.45
N PRO A 311 -25.34 7.17 -3.78
CA PRO A 311 -24.28 7.40 -4.76
C PRO A 311 -24.79 7.85 -6.13
N ALA A 312 -25.93 7.31 -6.58
CA ALA A 312 -26.55 7.74 -7.84
C ALA A 312 -26.97 9.22 -7.79
N ALA A 313 -27.50 9.70 -6.65
CA ALA A 313 -27.83 11.11 -6.48
C ALA A 313 -26.56 11.97 -6.45
N ALA A 314 -25.46 11.52 -5.86
CA ALA A 314 -24.17 12.22 -5.88
C ALA A 314 -23.65 12.35 -7.32
N LEU A 315 -23.58 11.25 -8.06
CA LEU A 315 -23.15 11.25 -9.47
C LEU A 315 -24.00 12.18 -10.34
N ALA A 316 -25.33 12.15 -10.18
CA ALA A 316 -26.24 13.03 -10.92
C ALA A 316 -26.01 14.53 -10.60
N ASN A 317 -25.44 14.85 -9.43
CA ASN A 317 -25.05 16.21 -9.04
C ASN A 317 -23.57 16.52 -9.27
N GLY A 318 -22.87 15.69 -10.05
CA GLY A 318 -21.48 15.95 -10.44
C GLY A 318 -20.45 15.63 -9.36
N ILE A 319 -20.79 14.82 -8.35
CA ILE A 319 -19.88 14.35 -7.30
C ILE A 319 -19.47 12.92 -7.62
N GLY A 320 -18.16 12.66 -7.78
CA GLY A 320 -17.56 11.33 -7.92
C GLY A 320 -16.73 10.97 -6.70
N MET A 321 -16.53 9.66 -6.46
CA MET A 321 -15.71 9.19 -5.34
C MET A 321 -14.87 7.99 -5.73
N VAL A 322 -13.63 7.96 -5.23
CA VAL A 322 -12.76 6.79 -5.13
C VAL A 322 -12.64 6.45 -3.64
N THR A 323 -13.00 5.22 -3.27
CA THR A 323 -13.06 4.77 -1.88
C THR A 323 -11.74 4.18 -1.41
N GLU A 324 -11.50 4.19 -0.10
CA GLU A 324 -10.32 3.61 0.56
C GLU A 324 -10.15 2.12 0.23
N ASP A 325 -11.21 1.31 0.41
CA ASP A 325 -11.16 -0.11 0.06
C ASP A 325 -11.52 -0.32 -1.42
N ARG A 326 -10.46 -0.30 -2.24
CA ARG A 326 -10.62 -0.57 -3.68
C ARG A 326 -11.05 -1.98 -4.00
N LYS A 327 -10.70 -2.99 -3.15
CA LYS A 327 -11.02 -4.40 -3.42
C LYS A 327 -12.51 -4.69 -3.19
N GLU A 328 -13.11 -4.05 -2.18
CA GLU A 328 -14.52 -4.21 -1.86
C GLU A 328 -15.41 -3.27 -2.69
N PHE A 329 -15.03 -2.02 -2.86
CA PHE A 329 -15.87 -0.98 -3.49
C PHE A 329 -15.29 -0.39 -4.77
N GLY A 330 -13.99 -0.53 -5.00
CA GLY A 330 -13.27 0.13 -6.09
C GLY A 330 -13.48 -0.51 -7.45
N PHE A 331 -13.67 -1.82 -7.56
CA PHE A 331 -13.89 -2.55 -8.82
C PHE A 331 -14.52 -3.91 -8.57
N VAL A 332 -15.06 -4.53 -9.65
CA VAL A 332 -15.55 -5.91 -9.64
C VAL A 332 -14.45 -6.82 -10.17
N PRO A 333 -13.82 -7.68 -9.34
CA PRO A 333 -12.56 -8.37 -9.67
C PRO A 333 -12.60 -9.23 -10.93
N ASN A 334 -13.74 -9.91 -11.18
CA ASN A 334 -13.91 -10.82 -12.29
C ASN A 334 -14.37 -10.14 -13.60
N MET A 335 -14.76 -8.88 -13.55
CA MET A 335 -15.10 -8.08 -14.73
C MET A 335 -13.83 -7.56 -15.40
N SER A 336 -13.92 -7.30 -16.69
CA SER A 336 -12.84 -6.72 -17.49
C SER A 336 -12.54 -5.27 -17.10
N VAL A 337 -11.39 -4.76 -17.53
CA VAL A 337 -11.01 -3.34 -17.37
C VAL A 337 -12.08 -2.43 -18.00
N LYS A 338 -12.54 -2.76 -19.21
CA LYS A 338 -13.61 -2.03 -19.91
C LYS A 338 -14.87 -1.95 -19.06
N GLU A 339 -15.40 -3.10 -18.64
CA GLU A 339 -16.65 -3.18 -17.88
C GLU A 339 -16.54 -2.43 -16.55
N ASN A 340 -15.40 -2.51 -15.87
CA ASN A 340 -15.19 -1.76 -14.65
C ASN A 340 -15.18 -0.24 -14.88
N ILE A 341 -14.49 0.26 -15.90
CA ILE A 341 -14.42 1.69 -16.22
C ILE A 341 -15.81 2.25 -16.54
N THR A 342 -16.62 1.51 -17.30
CA THR A 342 -17.92 1.98 -17.81
C THR A 342 -19.08 1.74 -16.86
N LEU A 343 -18.91 0.90 -15.81
CA LEU A 343 -19.96 0.41 -14.91
C LEU A 343 -20.84 1.52 -14.33
N SER A 344 -20.24 2.64 -13.87
CA SER A 344 -20.99 3.75 -13.30
C SER A 344 -21.65 4.68 -14.30
N SER A 345 -21.54 4.39 -15.60
CA SER A 345 -22.00 5.25 -16.70
C SER A 345 -22.62 4.45 -17.84
N LEU A 346 -23.11 3.23 -17.58
CA LEU A 346 -23.65 2.32 -18.60
C LEU A 346 -24.80 2.94 -19.39
N GLU A 347 -25.60 3.80 -18.78
CA GLU A 347 -26.70 4.52 -19.45
C GLU A 347 -26.22 5.29 -20.69
N ARG A 348 -25.00 5.83 -20.66
CA ARG A 348 -24.39 6.56 -21.81
C ARG A 348 -24.13 5.67 -23.01
N PHE A 349 -23.97 4.37 -22.77
CA PHE A 349 -23.66 3.35 -23.79
C PHE A 349 -24.85 2.46 -24.09
N SER A 350 -25.99 2.66 -23.43
CA SER A 350 -27.18 1.86 -23.58
C SER A 350 -28.10 2.41 -24.66
N TRP A 351 -28.80 1.48 -25.34
CA TRP A 351 -29.95 1.75 -26.18
C TRP A 351 -31.06 0.78 -25.80
N GLY A 352 -32.02 1.24 -25.01
CA GLY A 352 -32.95 0.35 -24.34
C GLY A 352 -32.25 -0.67 -23.47
N PRO A 353 -32.54 -1.98 -23.59
CA PRO A 353 -31.87 -3.01 -22.78
C PRO A 353 -30.49 -3.44 -23.33
N PHE A 354 -30.02 -2.86 -24.44
CA PHE A 354 -28.80 -3.29 -25.13
C PHE A 354 -27.66 -2.29 -24.91
N ILE A 355 -26.46 -2.80 -24.70
CA ILE A 355 -25.21 -2.01 -24.61
C ILE A 355 -24.59 -1.92 -26.01
N ARG A 356 -24.24 -0.70 -26.43
CA ARG A 356 -23.51 -0.44 -27.67
C ARG A 356 -22.02 -0.69 -27.45
N SER A 357 -21.61 -1.95 -27.58
CA SER A 357 -20.28 -2.45 -27.22
C SER A 357 -19.14 -1.68 -27.91
N ALA A 358 -19.31 -1.25 -29.16
CA ALA A 358 -18.28 -0.48 -29.87
C ALA A 358 -18.02 0.89 -29.22
N SER A 359 -19.07 1.65 -28.86
CA SER A 359 -18.92 2.96 -28.19
C SER A 359 -18.41 2.82 -26.77
N GLU A 360 -18.82 1.78 -26.04
CA GLU A 360 -18.33 1.43 -24.72
C GLU A 360 -16.83 1.11 -24.78
N THR A 361 -16.40 0.27 -25.70
CA THR A 361 -14.98 -0.09 -25.85
C THR A 361 -14.13 1.12 -26.23
N ALA A 362 -14.59 1.96 -27.17
CA ALA A 362 -13.86 3.17 -27.55
C ALA A 362 -13.66 4.14 -26.38
N ALA A 363 -14.68 4.35 -25.53
CA ALA A 363 -14.60 5.19 -24.36
C ALA A 363 -13.67 4.60 -23.28
N ALA A 364 -13.74 3.29 -23.05
CA ALA A 364 -12.84 2.62 -22.13
C ALA A 364 -11.38 2.68 -22.59
N ASP A 365 -11.10 2.44 -23.87
CA ASP A 365 -9.75 2.50 -24.45
C ASP A 365 -9.17 3.93 -24.40
N GLU A 366 -10.01 4.96 -24.51
CA GLU A 366 -9.59 6.37 -24.29
C GLU A 366 -9.08 6.57 -22.86
N HIS A 367 -9.84 6.09 -21.86
CA HIS A 367 -9.44 6.19 -20.46
C HIS A 367 -8.21 5.33 -20.13
N ILE A 368 -8.10 4.13 -20.72
CA ILE A 368 -6.91 3.29 -20.59
C ILE A 368 -5.66 4.03 -21.07
N ARG A 369 -5.73 4.66 -22.25
CA ARG A 369 -4.62 5.47 -22.77
C ARG A 369 -4.35 6.73 -21.93
N ARG A 370 -5.41 7.45 -21.56
CA ARG A 370 -5.29 8.69 -20.80
C ARG A 370 -4.58 8.51 -19.46
N PHE A 371 -4.85 7.39 -18.77
CA PHE A 371 -4.29 7.10 -17.45
C PHE A 371 -3.12 6.11 -17.49
N ASP A 372 -2.64 5.76 -18.68
CA ASP A 372 -1.57 4.76 -18.87
C ASP A 372 -1.83 3.49 -18.06
N ILE A 373 -3.03 2.89 -18.22
CA ILE A 373 -3.40 1.66 -17.54
C ILE A 373 -2.72 0.49 -18.28
N ARG A 374 -1.73 -0.11 -17.63
CA ARG A 374 -1.00 -1.24 -18.20
C ARG A 374 -1.81 -2.53 -18.07
N SER A 375 -2.34 -3.00 -19.19
CA SER A 375 -3.13 -4.22 -19.30
C SER A 375 -2.83 -4.93 -20.63
N ALA A 376 -3.12 -6.23 -20.71
CA ALA A 376 -3.03 -6.99 -21.97
C ALA A 376 -4.16 -6.63 -22.96
N GLY A 377 -5.01 -5.65 -22.63
CA GLY A 377 -6.15 -5.16 -23.40
C GLY A 377 -7.36 -4.89 -22.51
N SER A 378 -8.34 -4.15 -23.04
CA SER A 378 -9.55 -3.75 -22.29
C SER A 378 -10.43 -4.92 -21.82
N ALA A 379 -10.24 -6.12 -22.40
CA ALA A 379 -10.95 -7.35 -22.01
C ALA A 379 -10.31 -8.11 -20.84
N GLN A 380 -9.10 -7.71 -20.39
CA GLN A 380 -8.43 -8.37 -19.27
C GLN A 380 -9.21 -8.13 -17.96
N ALA A 381 -9.38 -9.19 -17.13
CA ALA A 381 -10.01 -9.06 -15.83
C ALA A 381 -9.12 -8.24 -14.86
N VAL A 382 -9.74 -7.30 -14.11
CA VAL A 382 -9.03 -6.34 -13.25
C VAL A 382 -8.22 -7.01 -12.15
N LYS A 383 -8.66 -8.15 -11.65
CA LYS A 383 -7.93 -8.91 -10.61
C LYS A 383 -6.49 -9.29 -10.98
N PHE A 384 -6.15 -9.34 -12.27
CA PHE A 384 -4.81 -9.67 -12.76
C PHE A 384 -3.90 -8.45 -12.94
N LEU A 385 -4.40 -7.24 -12.68
CA LEU A 385 -3.60 -6.01 -12.74
C LEU A 385 -2.81 -5.80 -11.44
N SER A 386 -1.69 -5.07 -11.55
CA SER A 386 -0.98 -4.57 -10.37
C SER A 386 -1.84 -3.59 -9.56
N GLY A 387 -1.53 -3.41 -8.27
CA GLY A 387 -2.28 -2.51 -7.39
C GLY A 387 -2.41 -1.08 -7.93
N GLY A 388 -1.34 -0.52 -8.50
CA GLY A 388 -1.38 0.80 -9.12
C GLY A 388 -2.31 0.87 -10.34
N ASN A 389 -2.31 -0.17 -11.20
CA ASN A 389 -3.22 -0.21 -12.35
C ASN A 389 -4.69 -0.45 -11.92
N GLN A 390 -4.94 -1.24 -10.87
CA GLN A 390 -6.28 -1.37 -10.27
C GLN A 390 -6.80 -0.02 -9.76
N GLN A 391 -5.92 0.79 -9.13
CA GLN A 391 -6.25 2.13 -8.66
C GLN A 391 -6.58 3.08 -9.81
N LYS A 392 -5.81 3.02 -10.89
CA LYS A 392 -6.09 3.79 -12.12
C LYS A 392 -7.43 3.39 -12.75
N VAL A 393 -7.82 2.10 -12.71
CA VAL A 393 -9.15 1.64 -13.16
C VAL A 393 -10.26 2.22 -12.27
N ALA A 394 -10.10 2.22 -10.93
CA ALA A 394 -11.07 2.81 -10.02
C ALA A 394 -11.23 4.32 -10.25
N LEU A 395 -10.11 5.03 -10.46
CA LEU A 395 -10.12 6.45 -10.81
C LEU A 395 -10.77 6.72 -12.16
N ALA A 396 -10.46 5.92 -13.19
CA ALA A 396 -11.06 6.02 -14.51
C ALA A 396 -12.58 5.79 -14.46
N ARG A 397 -13.05 4.83 -13.64
CA ARG A 397 -14.48 4.59 -13.38
C ARG A 397 -15.17 5.80 -12.78
N ALA A 398 -14.56 6.40 -11.75
CA ALA A 398 -15.11 7.60 -11.10
C ALA A 398 -15.20 8.76 -12.08
N LEU A 399 -14.19 8.93 -12.95
CA LEU A 399 -14.11 10.02 -13.92
C LEU A 399 -14.97 9.79 -15.17
N MET A 400 -15.33 8.55 -15.51
CA MET A 400 -16.21 8.24 -16.66
C MET A 400 -17.59 8.89 -16.52
N ALA A 401 -18.07 9.07 -15.29
CA ALA A 401 -19.32 9.80 -15.01
C ALA A 401 -19.22 11.30 -15.29
N GLY A 402 -18.01 11.85 -15.46
CA GLY A 402 -17.78 13.27 -15.74
C GLY A 402 -17.96 14.20 -14.53
N PRO A 403 -17.59 13.80 -13.30
CA PRO A 403 -17.84 14.63 -12.11
C PRO A 403 -17.07 15.96 -12.18
N GLU A 404 -17.63 17.01 -11.59
CA GLU A 404 -16.93 18.29 -11.34
C GLU A 404 -16.15 18.23 -10.02
N ILE A 405 -16.71 17.52 -9.04
CA ILE A 405 -16.16 17.33 -7.70
C ILE A 405 -15.72 15.89 -7.57
N LEU A 406 -14.48 15.67 -7.16
CA LEU A 406 -13.91 14.32 -6.97
C LEU A 406 -13.42 14.14 -5.54
N ILE A 407 -13.99 13.17 -4.85
CA ILE A 407 -13.56 12.74 -3.52
C ILE A 407 -12.59 11.57 -3.68
N LEU A 408 -11.39 11.70 -3.14
CA LEU A 408 -10.33 10.70 -3.17
C LEU A 408 -10.02 10.28 -1.74
N ASP A 409 -10.49 9.10 -1.35
CA ASP A 409 -10.28 8.56 -0.01
C ASP A 409 -9.14 7.52 -0.06
N GLU A 410 -7.99 7.87 0.54
CA GLU A 410 -6.75 7.09 0.55
C GLU A 410 -6.33 6.60 -0.86
N PRO A 411 -6.21 7.49 -1.87
CA PRO A 411 -6.05 7.08 -3.26
C PRO A 411 -4.76 6.34 -3.56
N THR A 412 -3.79 6.39 -2.66
CA THR A 412 -2.46 5.76 -2.83
C THR A 412 -2.19 4.64 -1.84
N ARG A 413 -3.20 4.24 -1.04
CA ARG A 413 -3.04 3.17 -0.06
C ARG A 413 -2.75 1.82 -0.71
N GLY A 414 -1.67 1.17 -0.25
CA GLY A 414 -1.30 -0.17 -0.72
C GLY A 414 -0.86 -0.23 -2.18
N ILE A 415 -0.32 0.86 -2.70
CA ILE A 415 0.39 0.89 -3.99
C ILE A 415 1.86 1.29 -3.76
N ASP A 416 2.71 0.96 -4.73
CA ASP A 416 4.14 1.27 -4.67
C ASP A 416 4.45 2.74 -4.94
N VAL A 417 5.70 3.14 -4.64
CA VAL A 417 6.16 4.54 -4.73
C VAL A 417 6.03 5.11 -6.15
N GLY A 418 6.30 4.28 -7.18
CA GLY A 418 6.19 4.70 -8.58
C GLY A 418 4.74 4.93 -8.98
N ALA A 419 3.86 3.99 -8.64
CA ALA A 419 2.43 4.13 -8.89
C ALA A 419 1.83 5.31 -8.10
N LYS A 420 2.33 5.62 -6.87
CA LYS A 420 1.94 6.84 -6.13
C LYS A 420 2.26 8.11 -6.94
N ALA A 421 3.48 8.20 -7.47
CA ALA A 421 3.89 9.36 -8.27
C ALA A 421 3.01 9.55 -9.52
N GLU A 422 2.63 8.45 -10.19
CA GLU A 422 1.72 8.50 -11.33
C GLU A 422 0.32 8.99 -10.92
N ILE A 423 -0.23 8.49 -9.81
CA ILE A 423 -1.53 8.95 -9.27
C ILE A 423 -1.47 10.43 -8.87
N TYR A 424 -0.38 10.89 -8.23
CA TYR A 424 -0.21 12.31 -7.90
C TYR A 424 -0.20 13.19 -9.14
N SER A 425 0.48 12.75 -10.21
CA SER A 425 0.46 13.48 -11.50
C SER A 425 -0.96 13.57 -12.05
N ILE A 426 -1.71 12.46 -12.05
CA ILE A 426 -3.10 12.43 -12.52
C ILE A 426 -3.96 13.39 -11.69
N ILE A 427 -3.86 13.37 -10.35
CA ILE A 427 -4.63 14.24 -9.45
C ILE A 427 -4.34 15.71 -9.75
N ARG A 428 -3.06 16.10 -9.90
CA ARG A 428 -2.67 17.48 -10.25
C ARG A 428 -3.21 17.91 -11.61
N ASP A 429 -3.15 17.03 -12.60
CA ASP A 429 -3.66 17.33 -13.94
C ASP A 429 -5.18 17.49 -13.94
N LEU A 430 -5.90 16.74 -13.13
CA LEU A 430 -7.34 16.89 -12.93
C LEU A 430 -7.68 18.24 -12.28
N ALA A 431 -6.94 18.64 -11.25
CA ALA A 431 -7.12 19.94 -10.60
C ALA A 431 -6.82 21.09 -11.59
N ARG A 432 -5.72 21.01 -12.35
CA ARG A 432 -5.39 21.99 -13.42
C ARG A 432 -6.47 22.06 -14.50
N ALA A 433 -7.13 20.95 -14.78
CA ALA A 433 -8.27 20.90 -15.70
C ALA A 433 -9.59 21.44 -15.08
N GLY A 434 -9.52 22.01 -13.87
CA GLY A 434 -10.65 22.66 -13.18
C GLY A 434 -11.52 21.72 -12.36
N LYS A 435 -11.08 20.47 -12.08
CA LYS A 435 -11.79 19.61 -11.13
C LYS A 435 -11.52 20.05 -9.69
N ALA A 436 -12.55 20.07 -8.86
CA ALA A 436 -12.44 20.31 -7.43
C ALA A 436 -12.21 18.97 -6.71
N ILE A 437 -11.17 18.87 -5.91
CA ILE A 437 -10.72 17.59 -5.34
C ILE A 437 -10.69 17.66 -3.81
N LEU A 438 -11.45 16.78 -3.14
CA LEU A 438 -11.32 16.53 -1.72
C LEU A 438 -10.41 15.31 -1.55
N LEU A 439 -9.19 15.52 -1.06
CA LEU A 439 -8.17 14.50 -0.85
C LEU A 439 -8.13 14.11 0.63
N ILE A 440 -8.37 12.85 0.92
CA ILE A 440 -8.24 12.25 2.25
C ILE A 440 -7.04 11.33 2.23
N SER A 441 -6.10 11.53 3.17
CA SER A 441 -4.97 10.63 3.34
C SER A 441 -4.55 10.53 4.81
N SER A 442 -4.09 9.36 5.20
CA SER A 442 -3.39 9.10 6.46
C SER A 442 -1.91 9.48 6.39
N GLU A 443 -1.37 9.62 5.18
CA GLU A 443 0.03 10.00 4.95
C GLU A 443 0.17 11.53 4.97
N MET A 444 0.75 12.09 6.04
CA MET A 444 0.91 13.54 6.21
C MET A 444 1.72 14.19 5.07
N GLN A 445 2.72 13.46 4.54
CA GLN A 445 3.52 13.94 3.40
C GLN A 445 2.69 14.05 2.12
N GLU A 446 1.74 13.13 1.88
CA GLU A 446 0.80 13.22 0.76
C GLU A 446 -0.06 14.47 0.86
N ILE A 447 -0.69 14.68 2.02
CA ILE A 447 -1.52 15.86 2.30
C ILE A 447 -0.71 17.15 2.07
N LEU A 448 0.49 17.28 2.65
CA LEU A 448 1.33 18.46 2.52
C LEU A 448 1.79 18.72 1.07
N SER A 449 2.12 17.65 0.33
CA SER A 449 2.65 17.79 -1.04
C SER A 449 1.58 18.05 -2.09
N MET A 450 0.35 17.58 -1.83
CA MET A 450 -0.72 17.60 -2.83
C MET A 450 -1.74 18.72 -2.60
N SER A 451 -2.04 19.06 -1.33
CA SER A 451 -3.16 19.96 -1.03
C SER A 451 -2.81 21.45 -1.20
N ASP A 452 -3.80 22.25 -1.52
CA ASP A 452 -3.72 23.73 -1.54
C ASP A 452 -4.11 24.32 -0.18
N ARG A 453 -5.08 23.68 0.49
CA ARG A 453 -5.52 23.94 1.87
C ARG A 453 -5.69 22.62 2.58
N ILE A 454 -5.52 22.62 3.91
CA ILE A 454 -5.63 21.42 4.74
C ILE A 454 -6.62 21.67 5.87
N LEU A 455 -7.66 20.84 5.94
CA LEU A 455 -8.53 20.75 7.12
C LEU A 455 -8.03 19.63 8.02
N VAL A 456 -7.88 19.91 9.31
CA VAL A 456 -7.49 18.88 10.28
C VAL A 456 -8.70 18.44 11.08
N MET A 457 -8.99 17.15 11.05
CA MET A 457 -10.07 16.53 11.83
C MET A 457 -9.54 15.86 13.09
N ARG A 458 -10.30 16.01 14.16
CA ARG A 458 -10.10 15.34 15.44
C ARG A 458 -11.47 14.96 16.03
N GLU A 459 -11.64 13.68 16.40
CA GLU A 459 -12.84 13.16 17.06
C GLU A 459 -14.15 13.60 16.38
N GLY A 460 -14.18 13.50 15.06
CA GLY A 460 -15.37 13.82 14.25
C GLY A 460 -15.65 15.30 14.04
N THR A 461 -14.75 16.20 14.36
CA THR A 461 -14.88 17.65 14.13
C THR A 461 -13.70 18.22 13.37
N VAL A 462 -13.89 19.28 12.59
CA VAL A 462 -12.81 20.08 12.02
C VAL A 462 -12.30 21.03 13.10
N VAL A 463 -11.02 20.91 13.45
CA VAL A 463 -10.41 21.68 14.54
C VAL A 463 -9.60 22.89 14.03
N THR A 464 -9.07 22.82 12.82
CA THR A 464 -8.31 23.94 12.23
C THR A 464 -8.22 23.77 10.71
N GLU A 465 -7.92 24.89 10.04
CA GLU A 465 -7.52 24.96 8.64
C GLU A 465 -6.09 25.47 8.56
N LEU A 466 -5.23 24.82 7.77
CA LEU A 466 -3.83 25.10 7.64
C LEU A 466 -3.43 25.32 6.18
N SER A 467 -2.38 26.12 5.98
CA SER A 467 -1.73 26.26 4.68
C SER A 467 -0.53 25.30 4.59
N PRO A 468 -0.44 24.45 3.56
CA PRO A 468 0.68 23.52 3.41
C PRO A 468 2.05 24.21 3.35
N ALA A 469 2.10 25.46 2.86
CA ALA A 469 3.34 26.22 2.77
C ALA A 469 3.89 26.70 4.13
N ALA A 470 3.04 26.75 5.16
CA ALA A 470 3.37 27.26 6.49
C ALA A 470 3.24 26.19 7.60
N THR A 471 3.09 24.91 7.22
CA THR A 471 2.76 23.83 8.15
C THR A 471 3.73 22.67 8.00
N SER A 472 3.96 21.93 9.09
CA SER A 472 4.75 20.70 9.12
C SER A 472 3.88 19.47 9.47
N PRO A 473 4.38 18.24 9.22
CA PRO A 473 3.70 17.02 9.66
C PRO A 473 3.42 17.00 11.16
N GLU A 474 4.38 17.50 11.97
CA GLU A 474 4.28 17.54 13.42
C GLU A 474 3.18 18.50 13.88
N GLU A 475 3.01 19.61 13.17
CA GLU A 475 1.97 20.58 13.47
C GLU A 475 0.58 20.03 13.15
N ILE A 476 0.40 19.37 12.00
CA ILE A 476 -0.86 18.68 11.66
C ILE A 476 -1.18 17.64 12.73
N LEU A 477 -0.17 16.84 13.12
CA LEU A 477 -0.32 15.80 14.15
C LEU A 477 -0.71 16.39 15.50
N ARG A 478 -0.13 17.53 15.89
CA ARG A 478 -0.45 18.22 17.15
C ARG A 478 -1.93 18.59 17.24
N TYR A 479 -2.55 19.03 16.13
CA TYR A 479 -3.98 19.33 16.10
C TYR A 479 -4.84 18.06 16.04
N ALA A 480 -4.34 17.00 15.43
CA ALA A 480 -5.08 15.75 15.23
C ALA A 480 -5.13 14.85 16.49
N ILE A 481 -4.17 14.98 17.43
CA ILE A 481 -4.15 14.20 18.67
C ILE A 481 -5.25 14.68 19.62
N PRO A 482 -6.04 13.76 20.22
CA PRO A 482 -6.98 14.08 21.31
C PRO A 482 -6.27 14.74 22.48
N SER A 483 -6.92 15.72 23.12
CA SER A 483 -6.39 16.49 24.27
C SER A 483 -6.37 15.65 25.53
#